data_75f80d1ee401a05fe9b4c70b684fbd3f
#
_entry.id   75f80d1ee401a05fe9b4c70b684fbd3f
#
_cell.length_a   1.000
_cell.length_b   1.000
_cell.length_c   1.000
_cell.angle_alpha   90.00
_cell.angle_beta   90.00
_cell.angle_gamma   90.00
#
_symmetry.space_group_name_H-M   'P 1'
#
loop_
_entity.id
_entity.type
_entity.pdbx_description
1 polymer ?
#
loop_
_entity_poly.entity_id
_entity_poly.type
_entity_poly.pdbx_seq_one_letter_code
_entity_poly.pdbx_strand_id
1 'polypeptide(L)'
;MSKNLYKIAKAKKIKYFLISFVDLFGVLRSKLVPTRAIKEMQTNGAGFAGFAAWLDMSPADSDMFAIPDPNSLIQLPWNKEVGWLASDLWMDGKPVDASPRIMLKKQIKSLQNEGLIMKSGVECEYFLISSDGSTIADTKDTQSKPCYDQSSLMRRYELIKEICDCMIEMGWNPYHCLLYTSDAADETVR
;
A
#
# COMPACT_ATOMS: atom_id res chain seq x y z
N MET A 1 20.58 -13.19 1.91
CA MET A 1 20.40 -12.92 3.35
C MET A 1 19.19 -12.01 3.55
N SER A 2 18.29 -12.36 4.45
CA SER A 2 17.15 -11.50 4.78
C SER A 2 17.64 -10.16 5.37
N LYS A 3 17.02 -9.04 4.95
CA LYS A 3 17.34 -7.71 5.49
C LYS A 3 16.98 -7.66 6.98
N ASN A 4 17.88 -7.15 7.81
CA ASN A 4 17.65 -6.99 9.24
C ASN A 4 16.95 -5.65 9.51
N LEU A 5 15.65 -5.70 9.73
CA LEU A 5 14.80 -4.52 9.95
C LEU A 5 15.25 -3.66 11.13
N TYR A 6 15.74 -4.28 12.21
CA TYR A 6 16.23 -3.53 13.38
C TYR A 6 17.47 -2.68 13.06
N LYS A 7 18.43 -3.25 12.32
CA LYS A 7 19.62 -2.50 11.89
C LYS A 7 19.25 -1.35 10.97
N ILE A 8 18.34 -1.60 10.03
CA ILE A 8 17.85 -0.58 9.10
C ILE A 8 17.13 0.53 9.86
N ALA A 9 16.26 0.18 10.82
CA ALA A 9 15.54 1.15 11.64
C ALA A 9 16.49 2.08 12.41
N LYS A 10 17.55 1.52 12.99
CA LYS A 10 18.56 2.33 13.70
C LYS A 10 19.29 3.30 12.76
N ALA A 11 19.70 2.84 11.59
CA ALA A 11 20.38 3.67 10.60
C ALA A 11 19.47 4.78 10.05
N LYS A 12 18.20 4.48 9.81
CA LYS A 12 17.20 5.40 9.27
C LYS A 12 16.41 6.18 10.33
N LYS A 13 16.68 5.96 11.62
CA LYS A 13 15.97 6.58 12.76
C LYS A 13 14.45 6.27 12.77
N ILE A 14 14.05 5.11 12.26
CA ILE A 14 12.67 4.64 12.34
C ILE A 14 12.37 4.23 13.78
N LYS A 15 11.31 4.76 14.36
CA LYS A 15 10.85 4.48 15.72
C LYS A 15 9.74 3.44 15.77
N TYR A 16 8.90 3.40 14.73
CA TYR A 16 7.73 2.52 14.65
C TYR A 16 7.63 1.88 13.26
N PHE A 17 6.98 0.72 13.21
CA PHE A 17 6.64 0.05 11.97
C PHE A 17 5.13 -0.18 11.88
N LEU A 18 4.57 0.10 10.73
CA LEU A 18 3.25 -0.38 10.33
C LEU A 18 3.44 -1.76 9.69
N ILE A 19 3.02 -2.80 10.39
CA ILE A 19 2.98 -4.17 9.85
C ILE A 19 1.60 -4.35 9.23
N SER A 20 1.54 -4.40 7.90
CA SER A 20 0.30 -4.22 7.15
C SER A 20 0.01 -5.40 6.22
N PHE A 21 -1.28 -5.69 6.06
CA PHE A 21 -1.80 -6.60 5.05
C PHE A 21 -3.11 -6.05 4.47
N VAL A 22 -3.53 -6.58 3.32
CA VAL A 22 -4.79 -6.23 2.68
C VAL A 22 -5.81 -7.32 2.97
N ASP A 23 -7.01 -6.95 3.41
CA ASP A 23 -8.12 -7.88 3.62
C ASP A 23 -8.86 -8.21 2.31
N LEU A 24 -9.90 -9.07 2.38
CA LEU A 24 -10.67 -9.50 1.19
C LEU A 24 -11.43 -8.37 0.50
N PHE A 25 -11.63 -7.23 1.16
CA PHE A 25 -12.33 -6.06 0.61
C PHE A 25 -11.39 -4.97 0.12
N GLY A 26 -10.07 -5.23 0.09
CA GLY A 26 -9.07 -4.27 -0.32
C GLY A 26 -8.67 -3.26 0.77
N VAL A 27 -9.16 -3.42 1.99
CA VAL A 27 -8.83 -2.53 3.10
C VAL A 27 -7.46 -2.87 3.67
N LEU A 28 -6.60 -1.85 3.79
CA LEU A 28 -5.28 -2.00 4.41
C LEU A 28 -5.42 -2.05 5.94
N ARG A 29 -5.10 -3.21 6.51
CA ARG A 29 -5.06 -3.47 7.96
C ARG A 29 -3.65 -3.37 8.48
N SER A 30 -3.48 -2.84 9.69
CA SER A 30 -2.14 -2.60 10.25
C SER A 30 -2.10 -2.70 11.76
N LYS A 31 -0.93 -3.09 12.28
CA LYS A 31 -0.52 -2.81 13.67
C LYS A 31 0.70 -1.91 13.68
N LEU A 32 0.69 -0.93 14.59
CA LEU A 32 1.85 -0.09 14.85
C LEU A 32 2.74 -0.77 15.90
N VAL A 33 3.98 -1.07 15.52
CA VAL A 33 4.94 -1.82 16.32
C VAL A 33 6.18 -0.97 16.60
N PRO A 34 6.59 -0.77 17.87
CA PRO A 34 7.82 -0.04 18.17
C PRO A 34 9.06 -0.82 17.68
N THR A 35 10.08 -0.11 17.23
CA THR A 35 11.33 -0.68 16.69
C THR A 35 11.98 -1.72 17.63
N ARG A 36 11.83 -1.58 18.96
CA ARG A 36 12.36 -2.56 19.92
C ARG A 36 11.81 -3.97 19.72
N ALA A 37 10.55 -4.09 19.26
CA ALA A 37 9.86 -5.37 19.06
C ALA A 37 10.03 -5.93 17.63
N ILE A 38 10.61 -5.17 16.69
CA ILE A 38 10.62 -5.56 15.28
C ILE A 38 11.39 -6.85 14.99
N LYS A 39 12.38 -7.20 15.81
CA LYS A 39 13.12 -8.47 15.65
C LYS A 39 12.21 -9.68 15.86
N GLU A 40 11.37 -9.62 16.89
CA GLU A 40 10.39 -10.66 17.18
C GLU A 40 9.32 -10.70 16.10
N MET A 41 8.78 -9.54 15.72
CA MET A 41 7.77 -9.45 14.66
C MET A 41 8.28 -9.94 13.31
N GLN A 42 9.57 -9.74 13.01
CA GLN A 42 10.17 -10.25 11.77
C GLN A 42 10.24 -11.78 11.72
N THR A 43 10.29 -12.43 12.86
CA THR A 43 10.38 -13.91 12.97
C THR A 43 9.01 -14.55 13.17
N ASN A 44 8.23 -14.02 14.12
CA ASN A 44 7.00 -14.64 14.60
C ASN A 44 5.74 -13.99 14.02
N GLY A 45 5.88 -12.80 13.39
CA GLY A 45 4.77 -12.02 12.90
C GLY A 45 4.07 -11.19 13.98
N ALA A 46 3.20 -10.28 13.55
CA ALA A 46 2.27 -9.56 14.41
C ALA A 46 0.93 -10.29 14.42
N GLY A 47 0.44 -10.65 15.60
CA GLY A 47 -0.83 -11.38 15.75
C GLY A 47 -2.04 -10.50 15.46
N PHE A 48 -3.04 -11.05 14.79
CA PHE A 48 -4.32 -10.42 14.50
C PHE A 48 -5.44 -11.44 14.76
N ALA A 49 -6.51 -11.01 15.42
CA ALA A 49 -7.72 -11.81 15.51
C ALA A 49 -8.37 -11.89 14.10
N GLY A 50 -8.37 -13.08 13.51
CA GLY A 50 -8.80 -13.30 12.13
C GLY A 50 -10.22 -12.83 11.88
N PHE A 51 -11.15 -13.13 12.78
CA PHE A 51 -12.55 -12.74 12.66
C PHE A 51 -12.77 -11.23 12.66
N ALA A 52 -11.88 -10.44 13.29
CA ALA A 52 -12.00 -8.98 13.34
C ALA A 52 -11.40 -8.28 12.12
N ALA A 53 -10.56 -8.99 11.36
CA ALA A 53 -9.87 -8.44 10.19
C ALA A 53 -10.10 -9.27 8.91
N TRP A 54 -10.80 -10.39 9.04
CA TRP A 54 -11.07 -11.34 7.98
C TRP A 54 -12.48 -11.88 8.13
N LEU A 55 -13.40 -11.46 7.29
CA LEU A 55 -14.84 -11.68 7.50
C LEU A 55 -15.29 -13.14 7.37
N ASP A 56 -14.47 -14.00 6.76
CA ASP A 56 -14.79 -15.42 6.61
C ASP A 56 -14.39 -16.26 7.83
N MET A 57 -13.88 -15.63 8.89
CA MET A 57 -13.46 -16.29 10.12
C MET A 57 -14.41 -16.02 11.27
N SER A 58 -14.46 -16.97 12.21
CA SER A 58 -15.22 -16.88 13.45
C SER A 58 -14.29 -16.66 14.66
N PRO A 59 -14.81 -16.28 15.83
CA PRO A 59 -14.01 -16.22 17.05
C PRO A 59 -13.40 -17.55 17.51
N ALA A 60 -13.84 -18.69 16.93
CA ALA A 60 -13.30 -20.02 17.21
C ALA A 60 -12.04 -20.34 16.40
N ASP A 61 -11.76 -19.56 15.36
CA ASP A 61 -10.58 -19.74 14.54
C ASP A 61 -9.33 -19.19 15.23
N SER A 62 -8.18 -19.79 14.92
CA SER A 62 -6.88 -19.33 15.45
C SER A 62 -6.54 -17.90 15.02
N ASP A 63 -5.71 -17.21 15.81
CA ASP A 63 -5.13 -15.93 15.41
C ASP A 63 -4.26 -16.08 14.17
N MET A 64 -4.33 -15.08 13.30
CA MET A 64 -3.42 -14.92 12.17
C MET A 64 -2.17 -14.15 12.60
N PHE A 65 -1.06 -14.45 11.95
CA PHE A 65 0.21 -13.75 12.14
C PHE A 65 0.65 -13.10 10.83
N ALA A 66 0.79 -11.78 10.86
CA ALA A 66 1.31 -11.01 9.72
C ALA A 66 2.85 -10.98 9.82
N ILE A 67 3.53 -11.76 8.98
CA ILE A 67 4.99 -11.82 8.91
C ILE A 67 5.46 -10.76 7.91
N PRO A 68 6.17 -9.71 8.36
CA PRO A 68 6.58 -8.62 7.49
C PRO A 68 7.62 -9.06 6.45
N ASP A 69 7.44 -8.62 5.21
CA ASP A 69 8.43 -8.77 4.15
C ASP A 69 9.47 -7.64 4.24
N PRO A 70 10.73 -7.92 4.60
CA PRO A 70 11.75 -6.89 4.76
C PRO A 70 12.11 -6.17 3.45
N ASN A 71 11.74 -6.73 2.29
CA ASN A 71 11.99 -6.12 0.99
C ASN A 71 10.95 -5.05 0.63
N SER A 72 9.79 -5.09 1.31
CA SER A 72 8.72 -4.11 1.12
C SER A 72 8.88 -2.84 1.97
N LEU A 73 9.95 -2.72 2.75
CA LEU A 73 10.13 -1.60 3.66
C LEU A 73 10.14 -0.26 2.91
N ILE A 74 9.20 0.60 3.26
CA ILE A 74 9.13 2.00 2.88
C ILE A 74 9.21 2.84 4.15
N GLN A 75 10.16 3.77 4.24
CA GLN A 75 10.14 4.83 5.24
C GLN A 75 9.21 5.93 4.73
N LEU A 76 8.17 6.27 5.50
CA LEU A 76 7.15 7.21 5.03
C LEU A 76 7.75 8.60 4.76
N PRO A 77 7.61 9.18 3.55
CA PRO A 77 8.15 10.51 3.24
C PRO A 77 7.64 11.61 4.16
N TRP A 78 6.37 11.57 4.51
CA TRP A 78 5.67 12.55 5.37
C TRP A 78 5.83 12.28 6.87
N ASN A 79 6.38 11.11 7.26
CA ASN A 79 6.67 10.77 8.64
C ASN A 79 7.88 9.84 8.74
N LYS A 80 9.07 10.40 8.78
CA LYS A 80 10.34 9.65 8.78
C LYS A 80 10.55 8.74 9.99
N GLU A 81 9.75 8.89 11.04
CA GLU A 81 9.81 8.00 12.20
C GLU A 81 9.09 6.67 11.99
N VAL A 82 8.33 6.55 10.88
CA VAL A 82 7.52 5.38 10.58
C VAL A 82 8.04 4.64 9.34
N GLY A 83 8.22 3.32 9.48
CA GLY A 83 8.45 2.40 8.37
C GLY A 83 7.18 1.59 8.10
N TRP A 84 6.77 1.51 6.85
CA TRP A 84 5.67 0.66 6.40
C TRP A 84 6.21 -0.65 5.82
N LEU A 85 5.52 -1.77 6.12
CA LEU A 85 5.87 -3.12 5.68
C LEU A 85 4.62 -3.86 5.21
N ALA A 86 4.66 -4.41 4.00
CA ALA A 86 3.70 -5.42 3.58
C ALA A 86 4.02 -6.75 4.24
N SER A 87 2.99 -7.53 4.58
CA SER A 87 3.16 -8.77 5.32
C SER A 87 2.39 -9.92 4.68
N ASP A 88 2.94 -11.12 4.84
CA ASP A 88 2.29 -12.37 4.49
C ASP A 88 1.53 -12.91 5.70
N LEU A 89 0.28 -13.34 5.51
CA LEU A 89 -0.54 -13.90 6.58
C LEU A 89 -0.28 -15.39 6.76
N TRP A 90 -0.12 -15.79 8.01
CA TRP A 90 0.08 -17.17 8.44
C TRP A 90 -0.94 -17.52 9.54
N MET A 91 -1.42 -18.75 9.54
CA MET A 91 -2.30 -19.32 10.56
C MET A 91 -1.95 -20.80 10.73
N ASP A 92 -1.85 -21.28 11.97
CA ASP A 92 -1.51 -22.67 12.30
C ASP A 92 -0.23 -23.16 11.59
N GLY A 93 0.78 -22.29 11.49
CA GLY A 93 2.07 -22.59 10.87
C GLY A 93 2.06 -22.68 9.34
N LYS A 94 0.99 -22.26 8.68
CA LYS A 94 0.84 -22.29 7.21
C LYS A 94 0.43 -20.91 6.67
N PRO A 95 0.83 -20.58 5.43
CA PRO A 95 0.31 -19.39 4.76
C PRO A 95 -1.22 -19.46 4.65
N VAL A 96 -1.89 -18.33 4.85
CA VAL A 96 -3.34 -18.20 4.63
C VAL A 96 -3.60 -18.11 3.14
N ASP A 97 -4.03 -19.19 2.53
CA ASP A 97 -4.18 -19.31 1.08
C ASP A 97 -5.14 -18.29 0.46
N ALA A 98 -6.21 -17.96 1.18
CA ALA A 98 -7.18 -16.94 0.75
C ALA A 98 -6.65 -15.49 0.86
N SER A 99 -5.47 -15.28 1.48
CA SER A 99 -4.89 -13.93 1.55
C SER A 99 -4.55 -13.39 0.17
N PRO A 100 -5.01 -12.17 -0.21
CA PRO A 100 -4.76 -11.59 -1.52
C PRO A 100 -3.28 -11.57 -1.91
N ARG A 101 -2.40 -11.20 -0.97
CA ARG A 101 -0.95 -11.18 -1.21
C ARG A 101 -0.37 -12.58 -1.43
N ILE A 102 -0.82 -13.57 -0.68
CA ILE A 102 -0.37 -14.97 -0.85
C ILE A 102 -0.83 -15.51 -2.22
N MET A 103 -2.10 -15.26 -2.57
CA MET A 103 -2.64 -15.64 -3.88
C MET A 103 -1.85 -15.00 -5.03
N LEU A 104 -1.58 -13.69 -4.94
CA LEU A 104 -0.78 -12.99 -5.95
C LEU A 104 0.62 -13.59 -6.09
N LYS A 105 1.31 -13.87 -4.97
CA LYS A 105 2.63 -14.51 -4.99
C LYS A 105 2.59 -15.89 -5.65
N LYS A 106 1.55 -16.68 -5.42
CA LYS A 106 1.36 -17.98 -6.06
C LYS A 106 1.19 -17.83 -7.58
N GLN A 107 0.37 -16.88 -8.02
CA GLN A 107 0.15 -16.62 -9.46
C GLN A 107 1.44 -16.13 -10.14
N ILE A 108 2.16 -15.19 -9.54
CA ILE A 108 3.46 -14.74 -10.05
C ILE A 108 4.42 -15.91 -10.18
N LYS A 109 4.48 -16.78 -9.16
CA LYS A 109 5.34 -17.97 -9.21
C LYS A 109 4.95 -18.95 -10.31
N SER A 110 3.66 -19.16 -10.53
CA SER A 110 3.16 -20.00 -11.64
C SER A 110 3.61 -19.46 -12.99
N LEU A 111 3.41 -18.15 -13.23
CA LEU A 111 3.85 -17.50 -14.48
C LEU A 111 5.36 -17.61 -14.68
N GLN A 112 6.15 -17.41 -13.63
CA GLN A 112 7.61 -17.54 -13.70
C GLN A 112 8.06 -18.97 -14.09
N ASN A 113 7.35 -20.00 -13.64
CA ASN A 113 7.64 -21.38 -14.04
C ASN A 113 7.39 -21.63 -15.54
N GLU A 114 6.55 -20.84 -16.17
CA GLU A 114 6.29 -20.84 -17.61
C GLU A 114 7.20 -19.85 -18.39
N GLY A 115 8.18 -19.24 -17.72
CA GLY A 115 9.08 -18.25 -18.34
C GLY A 115 8.45 -16.86 -18.54
N LEU A 116 7.28 -16.61 -17.96
CA LEU A 116 6.56 -15.34 -18.09
C LEU A 116 6.86 -14.41 -16.91
N ILE A 117 6.86 -13.11 -17.17
CA ILE A 117 6.99 -12.06 -16.16
C ILE A 117 5.75 -11.18 -16.22
N MET A 118 5.00 -11.15 -15.11
CA MET A 118 3.87 -10.23 -14.94
C MET A 118 4.38 -8.81 -14.76
N LYS A 119 3.82 -7.88 -15.54
CA LYS A 119 3.97 -6.44 -15.35
C LYS A 119 2.59 -5.84 -15.16
N SER A 120 2.46 -4.91 -14.21
CA SER A 120 1.22 -4.19 -13.94
C SER A 120 1.53 -2.73 -13.65
N GLY A 121 0.62 -1.83 -14.03
CA GLY A 121 0.55 -0.47 -13.56
C GLY A 121 -0.61 -0.31 -12.58
N VAL A 122 -0.50 0.60 -11.64
CA VAL A 122 -1.58 0.98 -10.75
C VAL A 122 -1.89 2.45 -10.99
N GLU A 123 -3.13 2.74 -11.35
CA GLU A 123 -3.64 4.09 -11.51
C GLU A 123 -4.60 4.39 -10.37
N CYS A 124 -4.32 5.46 -9.63
CA CYS A 124 -5.17 5.86 -8.51
C CYS A 124 -6.07 7.01 -8.96
N GLU A 125 -7.35 6.72 -9.10
CA GLU A 125 -8.38 7.73 -9.37
C GLU A 125 -8.96 8.25 -8.06
N TYR A 126 -9.09 9.56 -7.94
CA TYR A 126 -9.61 10.19 -6.73
C TYR A 126 -10.24 11.55 -7.01
N PHE A 127 -11.18 11.94 -6.17
CA PHE A 127 -11.73 13.29 -6.15
C PHE A 127 -11.20 14.07 -4.96
N LEU A 128 -10.84 15.34 -5.19
CA LEU A 128 -10.61 16.28 -4.11
C LEU A 128 -11.96 16.88 -3.72
N ILE A 129 -12.37 16.61 -2.49
CA ILE A 129 -13.64 17.09 -1.95
C ILE A 129 -13.42 18.18 -0.90
N SER A 130 -14.45 18.98 -0.64
CA SER A 130 -14.47 19.91 0.49
C SER A 130 -14.35 19.14 1.82
N SER A 131 -13.93 19.84 2.88
CA SER A 131 -13.73 19.20 4.20
C SER A 131 -14.99 18.60 4.80
N ASP A 132 -16.17 19.10 4.42
CA ASP A 132 -17.47 18.57 4.82
C ASP A 132 -18.01 17.49 3.87
N GLY A 133 -17.29 17.19 2.79
CA GLY A 133 -17.63 16.16 1.81
C GLY A 133 -18.80 16.51 0.88
N SER A 134 -19.33 17.73 0.94
CA SER A 134 -20.55 18.09 0.22
C SER A 134 -20.33 18.48 -1.24
N THR A 135 -19.13 18.93 -1.60
CA THR A 135 -18.80 19.42 -2.94
C THR A 135 -17.38 19.00 -3.34
N ILE A 136 -17.04 19.20 -4.62
CA ILE A 136 -15.63 19.16 -5.04
C ILE A 136 -14.86 20.33 -4.41
N ALA A 137 -13.59 20.11 -4.08
CA ALA A 137 -12.77 21.12 -3.40
C ALA A 137 -12.43 22.33 -4.29
N ASP A 138 -12.49 22.20 -5.61
CA ASP A 138 -12.23 23.26 -6.55
C ASP A 138 -13.52 23.84 -7.14
N THR A 139 -14.10 24.82 -6.46
CA THR A 139 -15.34 25.49 -6.90
C THR A 139 -15.20 26.26 -8.22
N LYS A 140 -13.98 26.44 -8.73
CA LYS A 140 -13.72 27.06 -10.03
C LYS A 140 -13.65 26.06 -11.17
N ASP A 141 -13.69 24.77 -10.87
CA ASP A 141 -13.76 23.72 -11.87
C ASP A 141 -15.20 23.55 -12.34
N THR A 142 -15.57 24.36 -13.31
CA THR A 142 -16.93 24.42 -13.87
C THR A 142 -16.98 23.89 -15.31
N GLN A 143 -15.91 23.27 -15.78
CA GLN A 143 -15.84 22.80 -17.15
C GLN A 143 -16.67 21.51 -17.34
N SER A 144 -17.41 21.43 -18.45
CA SER A 144 -18.19 20.23 -18.80
C SER A 144 -17.31 19.02 -19.16
N LYS A 145 -16.05 19.25 -19.54
CA LYS A 145 -15.03 18.23 -19.83
C LYS A 145 -13.74 18.61 -19.10
N PRO A 146 -13.61 18.30 -17.80
CA PRO A 146 -12.52 18.77 -16.96
C PRO A 146 -11.20 18.04 -17.17
N CYS A 147 -11.19 16.87 -17.84
CA CYS A 147 -9.99 16.09 -18.06
C CYS A 147 -8.92 16.92 -18.79
N TYR A 148 -7.69 16.85 -18.30
CA TYR A 148 -6.51 17.54 -18.85
C TYR A 148 -6.57 19.08 -18.78
N ASP A 149 -7.52 19.67 -18.06
CA ASP A 149 -7.55 21.13 -17.91
C ASP A 149 -6.34 21.64 -17.13
N GLN A 150 -5.46 22.34 -17.85
CA GLN A 150 -4.25 22.92 -17.26
C GLN A 150 -4.56 23.88 -16.09
N SER A 151 -5.66 24.63 -16.18
CA SER A 151 -6.01 25.61 -15.13
C SER A 151 -6.39 24.91 -13.84
N SER A 152 -7.16 23.81 -13.90
CA SER A 152 -7.50 22.98 -12.74
C SER A 152 -6.27 22.35 -12.13
N LEU A 153 -5.39 21.78 -12.96
CA LEU A 153 -4.13 21.18 -12.52
C LEU A 153 -3.27 22.21 -11.78
N MET A 154 -3.09 23.40 -12.34
CA MET A 154 -2.26 24.44 -11.75
C MET A 154 -2.83 25.03 -10.45
N ARG A 155 -4.16 25.05 -10.29
CA ARG A 155 -4.77 25.41 -9.00
C ARG A 155 -4.49 24.41 -7.88
N ARG A 156 -4.12 23.16 -8.22
CA ARG A 156 -3.78 22.06 -7.28
C ARG A 156 -2.30 21.65 -7.36
N TYR A 157 -1.48 22.46 -7.99
CA TYR A 157 -0.08 22.17 -8.25
C TYR A 157 0.69 21.70 -7.00
N GLU A 158 0.56 22.40 -5.87
CA GLU A 158 1.30 22.08 -4.64
C GLU A 158 0.96 20.67 -4.12
N LEU A 159 -0.34 20.29 -4.15
CA LEU A 159 -0.76 18.96 -3.75
C LEU A 159 -0.20 17.89 -4.68
N ILE A 160 -0.33 18.09 -5.99
CA ILE A 160 0.16 17.14 -7.00
C ILE A 160 1.67 17.00 -6.91
N LYS A 161 2.38 18.12 -6.76
CA LYS A 161 3.83 18.14 -6.54
C LYS A 161 4.21 17.33 -5.31
N GLU A 162 3.56 17.53 -4.16
CA GLU A 162 3.85 16.78 -2.93
C GLU A 162 3.64 15.28 -3.12
N ILE A 163 2.57 14.86 -3.80
CA ILE A 163 2.33 13.45 -4.14
C ILE A 163 3.48 12.90 -4.98
N CYS A 164 3.84 13.59 -6.06
CA CYS A 164 4.94 13.18 -6.95
C CYS A 164 6.29 13.10 -6.21
N ASP A 165 6.61 14.10 -5.39
CA ASP A 165 7.85 14.13 -4.60
C ASP A 165 7.91 12.94 -3.63
N CYS A 166 6.79 12.61 -2.96
CA CYS A 166 6.69 11.43 -2.11
C CYS A 166 6.89 10.13 -2.90
N MET A 167 6.28 10.01 -4.07
CA MET A 167 6.44 8.83 -4.93
C MET A 167 7.89 8.67 -5.40
N ILE A 168 8.54 9.76 -5.82
CA ILE A 168 9.95 9.77 -6.21
C ILE A 168 10.84 9.33 -5.04
N GLU A 169 10.60 9.86 -3.85
CA GLU A 169 11.37 9.47 -2.65
C GLU A 169 11.18 7.99 -2.29
N MET A 170 10.00 7.44 -2.51
CA MET A 170 9.72 6.00 -2.34
C MET A 170 10.30 5.13 -3.47
N GLY A 171 10.83 5.72 -4.53
CA GLY A 171 11.41 5.00 -5.68
C GLY A 171 10.36 4.48 -6.68
N TRP A 172 9.15 5.06 -6.68
CA TRP A 172 8.06 4.60 -7.56
C TRP A 172 8.10 5.24 -8.96
N ASN A 173 8.96 6.22 -9.18
CA ASN A 173 9.23 6.82 -10.50
C ASN A 173 7.97 7.21 -11.28
N PRO A 174 7.10 8.08 -10.74
CA PRO A 174 5.94 8.57 -11.49
C PRO A 174 6.44 9.32 -12.73
N TYR A 175 5.84 9.08 -13.89
CA TYR A 175 6.21 9.77 -15.12
C TYR A 175 5.15 10.75 -15.61
N HIS A 176 3.91 10.63 -15.16
CA HIS A 176 2.85 11.63 -15.31
C HIS A 176 1.86 11.56 -14.15
N CYS A 177 1.09 12.61 -13.98
CA CYS A 177 0.03 12.70 -12.98
C CYS A 177 -1.18 13.40 -13.60
N LEU A 178 -2.37 12.90 -13.31
CA LEU A 178 -3.64 13.49 -13.72
C LEU A 178 -4.42 13.97 -12.50
N LEU A 179 -5.12 15.09 -12.64
CA LEU A 179 -6.12 15.56 -11.69
C LEU A 179 -7.48 15.27 -12.31
N TYR A 180 -8.37 14.64 -11.55
CA TYR A 180 -9.66 14.11 -12.01
C TYR A 180 -9.55 13.04 -13.11
N THR A 181 -10.08 11.91 -12.83
CA THR A 181 -10.21 10.66 -13.56
C THR A 181 -9.83 10.71 -15.04
N SER A 182 -8.80 9.95 -15.41
CA SER A 182 -8.75 9.33 -16.72
C SER A 182 -9.45 7.98 -16.63
N ASP A 183 -10.19 7.59 -17.63
CA ASP A 183 -10.68 6.22 -17.74
C ASP A 183 -9.52 5.30 -18.10
N ALA A 184 -8.86 4.79 -17.06
CA ALA A 184 -7.71 3.88 -17.20
C ALA A 184 -8.08 2.58 -17.93
N ALA A 185 -9.35 2.24 -18.00
CA ALA A 185 -9.84 1.03 -18.67
C ALA A 185 -9.78 1.11 -20.19
N ASP A 186 -9.71 2.30 -20.78
CA ASP A 186 -9.72 2.52 -22.22
C ASP A 186 -8.32 2.62 -22.85
N GLU A 187 -7.26 2.68 -22.04
CA GLU A 187 -5.90 2.69 -22.56
C GLU A 187 -5.42 1.26 -22.88
N THR A 188 -5.51 0.89 -24.14
CA THR A 188 -4.79 -0.29 -24.63
C THR A 188 -3.30 -0.06 -24.47
N VAL A 189 -2.67 -0.79 -23.54
CA VAL A 189 -1.22 -0.85 -23.39
C VAL A 189 -0.63 -1.35 -24.71
N ARG A 190 0.03 -0.47 -25.44
CA ARG A 190 0.83 -0.81 -26.65
C ARG A 190 2.25 -1.15 -26.24
#